data_d096abe2fd5638817e90b03194c1138e
#
_entry.id   d096abe2fd5638817e90b03194c1138e
#
_cell.length_a   1.000
_cell.length_b   1.000
_cell.length_c   1.000
_cell.angle_alpha   90.00
_cell.angle_beta   90.00
_cell.angle_gamma   90.00
#
_symmetry.space_group_name_H-M   'P 1'
#
loop_
_entity.id
_entity.type
_entity.pdbx_description
1 polymer ?
#
loop_
_entity_poly.entity_id
_entity_poly.type
_entity_poly.pdbx_seq_one_letter_code
_entity_poly.pdbx_strand_id
1 'polypeptide(L)'
;MTTTLLSTDVVAMLTNTAVEKVDPAFGKVQTQFIGILCGLIAAACYNKFKNTKLPDAFSFFSGKRCVAIVTAGASLVSSLVLFFVWPIIYNVLVAVGKFIMDLGPIGAGLYGFFNRLLIPFGLHHALNSVFWFDVAGINDIAKFWGNAEGGVMGTTGMYMAGFFPVMMFGLPAAALAMYHTAKDTKKKAAAGLLMSVAVASFFNGVTEPLKFSFMFLAPALYGVHAVLTGISMAVVAALPVRAGFNFSAGLVDWILSFKAPFAQNPLLLIPIGLVVGAVYYVVFRFVIVKFNMKTPGREDDNIDETKVELANNDFTGIAKIVLEGVGGPANVTSIDNCITRLRLEIKDYTLIDEHKIKSAGVAGVIRPSKTAVQVIIGTKVQFVADEFKKLCK
;
A
#
# COMPACT_ATOMS: atom_id res chain seq x y z
N MET A 1 -14.37 -12.86 -15.01
CA MET A 1 -15.67 -13.53 -14.87
C MET A 1 -16.68 -12.67 -14.12
N THR A 2 -16.51 -12.30 -12.86
CA THR A 2 -17.46 -11.46 -12.11
C THR A 2 -17.75 -10.12 -12.80
N THR A 3 -16.74 -9.39 -13.21
CA THR A 3 -16.91 -8.12 -13.94
C THR A 3 -17.58 -8.28 -15.32
N THR A 4 -17.34 -9.39 -15.99
CA THR A 4 -17.98 -9.70 -17.29
C THR A 4 -19.46 -10.00 -17.11
N LEU A 5 -19.81 -10.81 -16.09
CA LEU A 5 -21.20 -11.18 -15.80
C LEU A 5 -22.04 -9.99 -15.32
N LEU A 6 -21.40 -9.02 -14.69
CA LEU A 6 -22.03 -7.79 -14.20
C LEU A 6 -21.82 -6.60 -15.15
N SER A 7 -21.34 -6.82 -16.38
CA SER A 7 -21.25 -5.75 -17.37
C SER A 7 -22.65 -5.30 -17.81
N THR A 8 -22.76 -4.04 -18.18
CA THR A 8 -24.04 -3.43 -18.60
C THR A 8 -24.75 -4.26 -19.68
N ASP A 9 -24.00 -4.76 -20.67
CA ASP A 9 -24.55 -5.55 -21.77
C ASP A 9 -25.14 -6.89 -21.30
N VAL A 10 -24.41 -7.61 -20.42
CA VAL A 10 -24.87 -8.90 -19.88
C VAL A 10 -26.06 -8.70 -18.96
N VAL A 11 -26.05 -7.65 -18.14
CA VAL A 11 -27.18 -7.32 -17.26
C VAL A 11 -28.41 -6.94 -18.09
N ALA A 12 -28.25 -6.14 -19.15
CA ALA A 12 -29.32 -5.80 -20.08
C ALA A 12 -29.96 -7.06 -20.70
N MET A 13 -29.11 -7.99 -21.12
CA MET A 13 -29.57 -9.28 -21.69
C MET A 13 -30.31 -10.14 -20.65
N LEU A 14 -29.78 -10.25 -19.43
CA LEU A 14 -30.38 -11.06 -18.36
C LEU A 14 -31.70 -10.50 -17.86
N THR A 15 -31.83 -9.17 -17.83
CA THR A 15 -33.06 -8.48 -17.36
C THR A 15 -34.04 -8.17 -18.50
N ASN A 16 -33.70 -8.49 -19.73
CA ASN A 16 -34.46 -8.18 -20.94
C ASN A 16 -34.83 -6.68 -21.02
N THR A 17 -33.87 -5.82 -20.69
CA THR A 17 -34.02 -4.36 -20.72
C THR A 17 -33.04 -3.73 -21.71
N ALA A 18 -33.39 -2.54 -22.23
CA ALA A 18 -32.47 -1.79 -23.06
C ALA A 18 -31.24 -1.38 -22.28
N VAL A 19 -30.05 -1.42 -22.89
CA VAL A 19 -28.76 -1.07 -22.26
C VAL A 19 -28.78 0.31 -21.54
N GLU A 20 -29.49 1.26 -22.15
CA GLU A 20 -29.66 2.63 -21.63
C GLU A 20 -30.49 2.71 -20.34
N LYS A 21 -31.29 1.68 -20.06
CA LYS A 21 -32.14 1.60 -18.84
C LYS A 21 -31.51 0.77 -17.71
N VAL A 22 -30.35 0.17 -17.95
CA VAL A 22 -29.62 -0.56 -16.92
C VAL A 22 -29.06 0.43 -15.92
N ASP A 23 -29.08 0.05 -14.63
CA ASP A 23 -28.53 0.90 -13.55
C ASP A 23 -27.07 1.28 -13.87
N PRO A 24 -26.72 2.57 -13.82
CA PRO A 24 -25.35 3.07 -14.09
C PRO A 24 -24.27 2.39 -13.25
N ALA A 25 -24.61 1.83 -12.10
CA ALA A 25 -23.71 1.05 -11.25
C ALA A 25 -23.01 -0.08 -12.00
N PHE A 26 -23.71 -0.75 -12.93
CA PHE A 26 -23.17 -1.85 -13.71
C PHE A 26 -22.13 -1.41 -14.76
N GLY A 27 -22.20 -0.16 -15.21
CA GLY A 27 -21.14 0.45 -16.02
C GLY A 27 -19.84 0.73 -15.24
N LYS A 28 -19.90 0.70 -13.91
CA LYS A 28 -18.78 1.00 -13.00
C LYS A 28 -18.37 -0.19 -12.12
N VAL A 29 -18.57 -1.40 -12.58
CA VAL A 29 -18.20 -2.65 -11.86
C VAL A 29 -16.69 -2.89 -11.86
N GLN A 30 -15.96 -2.40 -12.85
CA GLN A 30 -14.51 -2.55 -12.95
C GLN A 30 -13.79 -1.63 -11.96
N THR A 31 -13.87 -1.95 -10.68
CA THR A 31 -13.23 -1.21 -9.60
C THR A 31 -12.21 -2.07 -8.86
N GLN A 32 -11.28 -1.41 -8.18
CA GLN A 32 -10.32 -2.08 -7.30
C GLN A 32 -11.02 -2.84 -6.17
N PHE A 33 -12.17 -2.36 -5.68
CA PHE A 33 -12.97 -3.06 -4.67
C PHE A 33 -13.40 -4.45 -5.15
N ILE A 34 -13.97 -4.54 -6.35
CA ILE A 34 -14.36 -5.83 -6.94
C ILE A 34 -13.13 -6.71 -7.19
N GLY A 35 -12.00 -6.12 -7.62
CA GLY A 35 -10.74 -6.83 -7.79
C GLY A 35 -10.23 -7.46 -6.49
N ILE A 36 -10.24 -6.71 -5.38
CA ILE A 36 -9.83 -7.20 -4.05
C ILE A 36 -10.77 -8.32 -3.59
N LEU A 37 -12.09 -8.15 -3.73
CA LEU A 37 -13.08 -9.17 -3.38
C LEU A 37 -12.85 -10.47 -4.14
N CYS A 38 -12.65 -10.39 -5.46
CA CYS A 38 -12.34 -11.56 -6.29
C CYS A 38 -11.02 -12.23 -5.86
N GLY A 39 -10.00 -11.45 -5.51
CA GLY A 39 -8.73 -11.95 -4.99
C GLY A 39 -8.88 -12.69 -3.67
N LEU A 40 -9.67 -12.16 -2.74
CA LEU A 40 -9.97 -12.81 -1.45
C LEU A 40 -10.74 -14.12 -1.64
N ILE A 41 -11.73 -14.15 -2.52
CA ILE A 41 -12.49 -15.36 -2.86
C ILE A 41 -11.55 -16.42 -3.46
N ALA A 42 -10.70 -16.03 -4.42
CA ALA A 42 -9.75 -16.94 -5.04
C ALA A 42 -8.74 -17.50 -4.03
N ALA A 43 -8.21 -16.66 -3.13
CA ALA A 43 -7.30 -17.05 -2.07
C ALA A 43 -7.97 -18.04 -1.07
N ALA A 44 -9.21 -17.76 -0.67
CA ALA A 44 -9.98 -18.64 0.21
C ALA A 44 -10.23 -20.02 -0.45
N CYS A 45 -10.64 -20.02 -1.73
CA CYS A 45 -10.81 -21.25 -2.50
C CYS A 45 -9.49 -22.02 -2.64
N TYR A 46 -8.40 -21.33 -2.95
CA TYR A 46 -7.08 -21.96 -3.07
C TYR A 46 -6.65 -22.62 -1.75
N ASN A 47 -6.71 -21.88 -0.65
CA ASN A 47 -6.27 -22.40 0.65
C ASN A 47 -7.08 -23.61 1.09
N LYS A 48 -8.38 -23.63 0.79
CA LYS A 48 -9.27 -24.71 1.20
C LYS A 48 -9.19 -25.94 0.28
N PHE A 49 -9.07 -25.74 -1.04
CA PHE A 49 -9.27 -26.84 -2.01
C PHE A 49 -7.99 -27.30 -2.74
N LYS A 50 -6.84 -26.65 -2.53
CA LYS A 50 -5.57 -27.02 -3.21
C LYS A 50 -5.10 -28.45 -3.02
N ASN A 51 -5.53 -29.11 -1.95
CA ASN A 51 -5.15 -30.48 -1.62
C ASN A 51 -6.33 -31.47 -1.71
N THR A 52 -7.48 -31.07 -2.28
CA THR A 52 -8.66 -31.90 -2.38
C THR A 52 -8.42 -33.07 -3.33
N LYS A 53 -8.67 -34.30 -2.85
CA LYS A 53 -8.67 -35.51 -3.67
C LYS A 53 -10.09 -35.83 -4.07
N LEU A 54 -10.34 -35.94 -5.37
CA LEU A 54 -11.62 -36.34 -5.94
C LEU A 54 -11.62 -37.86 -6.22
N PRO A 55 -12.80 -38.50 -6.33
CA PRO A 55 -12.91 -39.89 -6.74
C PRO A 55 -12.19 -40.16 -8.07
N ASP A 56 -11.81 -41.41 -8.32
CA ASP A 56 -10.98 -41.81 -9.46
C ASP A 56 -11.50 -41.33 -10.81
N ALA A 57 -12.82 -41.37 -11.00
CA ALA A 57 -13.47 -40.85 -12.22
C ALA A 57 -13.19 -39.33 -12.48
N PHE A 58 -12.90 -38.58 -11.44
CA PHE A 58 -12.63 -37.14 -11.49
C PHE A 58 -11.21 -36.79 -11.04
N SER A 59 -10.32 -37.77 -10.88
CA SER A 59 -8.97 -37.61 -10.36
C SER A 59 -8.15 -36.55 -11.12
N PHE A 60 -8.39 -36.41 -12.42
CA PHE A 60 -7.78 -35.37 -13.26
C PHE A 60 -8.03 -33.93 -12.73
N PHE A 61 -9.17 -33.69 -12.10
CA PHE A 61 -9.54 -32.39 -11.54
C PHE A 61 -9.12 -32.20 -10.09
N SER A 62 -8.39 -33.13 -9.51
CA SER A 62 -7.91 -33.06 -8.13
C SER A 62 -6.86 -31.98 -7.92
N GLY A 63 -6.65 -31.58 -6.64
CA GLY A 63 -5.63 -30.63 -6.23
C GLY A 63 -5.86 -29.22 -6.78
N LYS A 64 -4.81 -28.59 -7.31
CA LYS A 64 -4.86 -27.19 -7.81
C LYS A 64 -5.87 -27.00 -8.95
N ARG A 65 -6.19 -28.04 -9.72
CA ARG A 65 -7.19 -27.96 -10.80
C ARG A 65 -8.61 -27.84 -10.25
N CYS A 66 -8.89 -28.49 -9.11
CA CYS A 66 -10.16 -28.34 -8.40
C CYS A 66 -10.40 -26.90 -7.97
N VAL A 67 -9.34 -26.18 -7.58
CA VAL A 67 -9.43 -24.76 -7.17
C VAL A 67 -10.03 -23.90 -8.27
N ALA A 68 -9.63 -24.08 -9.52
CA ALA A 68 -10.14 -23.28 -10.63
C ALA A 68 -11.67 -23.47 -10.80
N ILE A 69 -12.15 -24.71 -10.71
CA ILE A 69 -13.57 -25.05 -10.82
C ILE A 69 -14.38 -24.45 -9.67
N VAL A 70 -13.89 -24.64 -8.45
CA VAL A 70 -14.56 -24.11 -7.24
C VAL A 70 -14.56 -22.57 -7.25
N THR A 71 -13.44 -21.95 -7.64
CA THR A 71 -13.37 -20.49 -7.77
C THR A 71 -14.34 -19.96 -8.85
N ALA A 72 -14.50 -20.67 -9.95
CA ALA A 72 -15.48 -20.30 -10.97
C ALA A 72 -16.92 -20.37 -10.40
N GLY A 73 -17.27 -21.45 -9.70
CA GLY A 73 -18.57 -21.56 -9.01
C GLY A 73 -18.77 -20.48 -7.95
N ALA A 74 -17.76 -20.22 -7.12
CA ALA A 74 -17.80 -19.14 -6.13
C ALA A 74 -17.95 -17.74 -6.79
N SER A 75 -17.32 -17.53 -7.94
CA SER A 75 -17.47 -16.27 -8.70
C SER A 75 -18.87 -16.10 -9.27
N LEU A 76 -19.52 -17.18 -9.72
CA LEU A 76 -20.92 -17.13 -10.15
C LEU A 76 -21.86 -16.73 -9.01
N VAL A 77 -21.71 -17.38 -7.84
CA VAL A 77 -22.50 -17.04 -6.64
C VAL A 77 -22.24 -15.59 -6.22
N SER A 78 -20.98 -15.18 -6.22
CA SER A 78 -20.60 -13.79 -5.86
C SER A 78 -21.17 -12.79 -6.85
N SER A 79 -21.22 -13.11 -8.15
CA SER A 79 -21.82 -12.25 -9.16
C SER A 79 -23.33 -12.11 -8.94
N LEU A 80 -24.00 -13.19 -8.56
CA LEU A 80 -25.43 -13.14 -8.22
C LEU A 80 -25.70 -12.26 -6.99
N VAL A 81 -24.90 -12.37 -5.95
CA VAL A 81 -25.00 -11.51 -4.76
C VAL A 81 -24.71 -10.05 -5.14
N LEU A 82 -23.64 -9.80 -5.89
CA LEU A 82 -23.28 -8.45 -6.32
C LEU A 82 -24.30 -7.82 -7.28
N PHE A 83 -25.03 -8.61 -8.03
CA PHE A 83 -26.10 -8.10 -8.88
C PHE A 83 -27.12 -7.27 -8.07
N PHE A 84 -27.45 -7.69 -6.85
CA PHE A 84 -28.37 -6.97 -5.98
C PHE A 84 -27.67 -5.95 -5.04
N VAL A 85 -26.46 -6.28 -4.59
CA VAL A 85 -25.74 -5.48 -3.57
C VAL A 85 -24.92 -4.35 -4.19
N TRP A 86 -24.37 -4.55 -5.39
CA TRP A 86 -23.49 -3.56 -6.01
C TRP A 86 -24.16 -2.21 -6.28
N PRO A 87 -25.41 -2.14 -6.83
CA PRO A 87 -26.08 -0.86 -7.01
C PRO A 87 -26.27 -0.08 -5.71
N ILE A 88 -26.53 -0.79 -4.60
CA ILE A 88 -26.68 -0.15 -3.28
C ILE A 88 -25.34 0.43 -2.83
N ILE A 89 -24.24 -0.35 -2.92
CA ILE A 89 -22.90 0.12 -2.57
C ILE A 89 -22.49 1.32 -3.44
N TYR A 90 -22.73 1.22 -4.74
CA TYR A 90 -22.42 2.29 -5.69
C TYR A 90 -23.17 3.58 -5.35
N ASN A 91 -24.47 3.51 -5.12
CA ASN A 91 -25.28 4.68 -4.76
C ASN A 91 -24.83 5.33 -3.44
N VAL A 92 -24.44 4.55 -2.45
CA VAL A 92 -23.86 5.06 -1.19
C VAL A 92 -22.53 5.76 -1.47
N LEU A 93 -21.64 5.16 -2.27
CA LEU A 93 -20.36 5.76 -2.64
C LEU A 93 -20.55 7.08 -3.39
N VAL A 94 -21.50 7.13 -4.32
CA VAL A 94 -21.83 8.36 -5.07
C VAL A 94 -22.42 9.42 -4.14
N ALA A 95 -23.32 9.06 -3.23
CA ALA A 95 -23.92 9.98 -2.26
C ALA A 95 -22.84 10.58 -1.32
N VAL A 96 -21.97 9.74 -0.78
CA VAL A 96 -20.83 10.17 0.05
C VAL A 96 -19.88 11.07 -0.76
N GLY A 97 -19.57 10.70 -2.00
CA GLY A 97 -18.74 11.53 -2.88
C GLY A 97 -19.33 12.92 -3.12
N LYS A 98 -20.61 13.00 -3.45
CA LYS A 98 -21.33 14.28 -3.64
C LYS A 98 -21.36 15.10 -2.35
N PHE A 99 -21.70 14.49 -1.22
CA PHE A 99 -21.69 15.16 0.08
C PHE A 99 -20.32 15.79 0.40
N ILE A 100 -19.24 15.04 0.17
CA ILE A 100 -17.88 15.55 0.38
C ILE A 100 -17.54 16.67 -0.60
N MET A 101 -17.98 16.58 -1.87
CA MET A 101 -17.80 17.64 -2.85
C MET A 101 -18.48 18.95 -2.44
N ASP A 102 -19.69 18.86 -1.93
CA ASP A 102 -20.49 20.03 -1.52
C ASP A 102 -19.84 20.80 -0.35
N LEU A 103 -18.97 20.13 0.43
CA LEU A 103 -18.17 20.76 1.49
C LEU A 103 -16.95 21.54 0.96
N GLY A 104 -16.68 21.50 -0.34
CA GLY A 104 -15.57 22.23 -0.97
C GLY A 104 -14.20 21.92 -0.34
N PRO A 105 -13.43 22.94 0.10
CA PRO A 105 -12.10 22.72 0.69
C PRO A 105 -12.10 21.82 1.92
N ILE A 106 -13.13 21.90 2.76
CA ILE A 106 -13.28 21.01 3.94
C ILE A 106 -13.45 19.57 3.46
N GLY A 107 -14.24 19.35 2.41
CA GLY A 107 -14.41 18.05 1.80
C GLY A 107 -13.09 17.46 1.27
N ALA A 108 -12.25 18.27 0.63
CA ALA A 108 -10.91 17.83 0.21
C ALA A 108 -10.07 17.42 1.42
N GLY A 109 -10.17 18.14 2.54
CA GLY A 109 -9.52 17.80 3.80
C GLY A 109 -10.00 16.47 4.38
N LEU A 110 -11.32 16.26 4.43
CA LEU A 110 -11.92 15.00 4.89
C LEU A 110 -11.49 13.83 3.99
N TYR A 111 -11.52 14.02 2.67
CA TYR A 111 -11.01 13.02 1.74
C TYR A 111 -9.55 12.65 2.04
N GLY A 112 -8.66 13.65 2.19
CA GLY A 112 -7.25 13.43 2.49
C GLY A 112 -7.04 12.68 3.81
N PHE A 113 -7.77 13.06 4.85
CA PHE A 113 -7.73 12.41 6.16
C PHE A 113 -8.14 10.94 6.09
N PHE A 114 -9.33 10.66 5.57
CA PHE A 114 -9.85 9.29 5.47
C PHE A 114 -9.04 8.45 4.48
N ASN A 115 -8.54 9.03 3.39
CA ASN A 115 -7.65 8.35 2.47
C ASN A 115 -6.43 7.78 3.21
N ARG A 116 -5.78 8.58 4.06
CA ARG A 116 -4.62 8.11 4.86
C ARG A 116 -5.04 7.10 5.91
N LEU A 117 -6.12 7.36 6.64
CA LEU A 117 -6.61 6.46 7.69
C LEU A 117 -6.94 5.06 7.17
N LEU A 118 -7.39 4.94 5.93
CA LEU A 118 -7.80 3.68 5.31
C LEU A 118 -6.65 2.91 4.63
N ILE A 119 -5.44 3.49 4.50
CA ILE A 119 -4.28 2.80 3.89
C ILE A 119 -3.94 1.49 4.59
N PRO A 120 -3.89 1.41 5.95
CA PRO A 120 -3.57 0.16 6.64
C PRO A 120 -4.47 -1.02 6.27
N PHE A 121 -5.70 -0.71 5.88
CA PHE A 121 -6.73 -1.69 5.49
C PHE A 121 -6.81 -1.92 3.97
N GLY A 122 -6.05 -1.17 3.17
CA GLY A 122 -6.15 -1.18 1.71
C GLY A 122 -7.42 -0.52 1.14
N LEU A 123 -8.29 0.01 2.00
CA LEU A 123 -9.61 0.56 1.62
C LEU A 123 -9.55 1.98 1.05
N HIS A 124 -8.40 2.66 1.11
CA HIS A 124 -8.21 3.99 0.51
C HIS A 124 -8.47 4.00 -1.00
N HIS A 125 -8.28 2.86 -1.68
CA HIS A 125 -8.60 2.73 -3.10
C HIS A 125 -10.09 2.88 -3.40
N ALA A 126 -10.98 2.54 -2.46
CA ALA A 126 -12.41 2.78 -2.62
C ALA A 126 -12.72 4.29 -2.67
N LEU A 127 -12.06 5.10 -1.83
CA LEU A 127 -12.16 6.56 -1.92
C LEU A 127 -11.53 7.11 -3.20
N ASN A 128 -10.36 6.60 -3.60
CA ASN A 128 -9.70 7.03 -4.83
C ASN A 128 -10.60 6.77 -6.05
N SER A 129 -11.32 5.66 -6.09
CA SER A 129 -12.23 5.36 -7.21
C SER A 129 -13.38 6.36 -7.32
N VAL A 130 -13.80 6.96 -6.21
CA VAL A 130 -14.85 8.00 -6.18
C VAL A 130 -14.31 9.36 -6.66
N PHE A 131 -13.13 9.79 -6.16
CA PHE A 131 -12.63 11.15 -6.37
C PHE A 131 -11.67 11.27 -7.57
N TRP A 132 -10.74 10.33 -7.72
CA TRP A 132 -9.74 10.40 -8.80
C TRP A 132 -10.23 9.75 -10.10
N PHE A 133 -11.06 8.73 -9.99
CA PHE A 133 -11.61 8.01 -11.14
C PHE A 133 -13.10 8.31 -11.33
N ASP A 134 -13.70 7.70 -12.34
CA ASP A 134 -15.04 8.07 -12.80
C ASP A 134 -16.18 7.25 -12.14
N VAL A 135 -16.04 6.83 -10.88
CA VAL A 135 -17.12 6.08 -10.20
C VAL A 135 -18.30 6.99 -9.86
N ALA A 136 -18.04 8.18 -9.36
CA ALA A 136 -19.09 9.15 -8.99
C ALA A 136 -19.20 10.35 -9.98
N GLY A 137 -18.58 10.24 -11.16
CA GLY A 137 -18.57 11.31 -12.16
C GLY A 137 -17.60 12.46 -11.85
N ILE A 138 -16.82 12.36 -10.75
CA ILE A 138 -15.83 13.39 -10.37
C ILE A 138 -14.65 13.34 -11.33
N ASN A 139 -14.00 12.17 -11.46
CA ASN A 139 -12.94 11.88 -12.42
C ASN A 139 -11.83 12.95 -12.46
N ASP A 140 -11.33 13.33 -11.28
CA ASP A 140 -10.47 14.50 -11.11
C ASP A 140 -9.16 14.39 -11.89
N ILE A 141 -8.56 13.18 -11.96
CA ILE A 141 -7.33 12.95 -12.73
C ILE A 141 -7.56 13.19 -14.23
N ALA A 142 -8.50 12.47 -14.84
CA ALA A 142 -8.67 12.56 -16.29
C ALA A 142 -9.12 13.98 -16.74
N LYS A 143 -10.00 14.60 -15.95
CA LYS A 143 -10.40 16.00 -16.21
C LYS A 143 -9.24 16.96 -16.07
N PHE A 144 -8.41 16.84 -15.04
CA PHE A 144 -7.27 17.73 -14.82
C PHE A 144 -6.28 17.73 -15.99
N TRP A 145 -6.04 16.56 -16.58
CA TRP A 145 -5.15 16.40 -17.73
C TRP A 145 -5.83 16.66 -19.09
N GLY A 146 -7.12 17.00 -19.11
CA GLY A 146 -7.88 17.22 -20.34
C GLY A 146 -8.26 15.96 -21.10
N ASN A 147 -8.17 14.79 -20.45
CA ASN A 147 -8.52 13.49 -21.03
C ASN A 147 -10.02 13.15 -20.85
N ALA A 148 -10.76 13.97 -20.13
CA ALA A 148 -12.22 13.86 -19.97
C ALA A 148 -12.86 15.25 -19.95
N GLU A 149 -14.10 15.32 -20.44
CA GLU A 149 -14.89 16.55 -20.46
C GLU A 149 -15.40 16.95 -19.08
N GLY A 150 -15.82 18.21 -18.92
CA GLY A 150 -16.41 18.72 -17.68
C GLY A 150 -15.40 19.15 -16.62
N GLY A 151 -14.15 19.41 -17.00
CA GLY A 151 -13.17 20.08 -16.12
C GLY A 151 -13.56 21.53 -15.88
N VAL A 152 -13.38 22.02 -14.64
CA VAL A 152 -13.70 23.39 -14.22
C VAL A 152 -12.46 24.01 -13.59
N MET A 153 -12.03 25.17 -14.16
CA MET A 153 -10.89 25.90 -13.64
C MET A 153 -11.10 26.29 -12.17
N GLY A 154 -10.11 26.07 -11.33
CA GLY A 154 -10.18 26.37 -9.91
C GLY A 154 -10.84 25.29 -9.04
N THR A 155 -11.52 24.30 -9.64
CA THR A 155 -12.13 23.17 -8.92
C THR A 155 -11.42 21.87 -9.26
N THR A 156 -11.24 21.56 -10.54
CA THR A 156 -10.56 20.35 -11.00
C THR A 156 -9.10 20.33 -10.53
N GLY A 157 -8.65 19.21 -9.98
CA GLY A 157 -7.34 19.06 -9.34
C GLY A 157 -7.35 19.29 -7.82
N MET A 158 -8.50 19.64 -7.23
CA MET A 158 -8.63 19.94 -5.81
C MET A 158 -8.33 18.71 -4.93
N TYR A 159 -8.67 17.51 -5.40
CA TYR A 159 -8.42 16.27 -4.67
C TYR A 159 -7.02 15.68 -4.89
N MET A 160 -6.15 16.38 -5.60
CA MET A 160 -4.77 15.97 -5.86
C MET A 160 -3.75 16.97 -5.28
N ALA A 161 -3.97 18.27 -5.47
CA ALA A 161 -2.98 19.30 -5.23
C ALA A 161 -2.39 19.30 -3.81
N GLY A 162 -3.22 19.05 -2.78
CA GLY A 162 -2.79 19.08 -1.38
C GLY A 162 -1.91 17.90 -0.96
N PHE A 163 -1.78 16.85 -1.79
CA PHE A 163 -0.84 15.78 -1.52
C PHE A 163 0.62 16.16 -1.82
N PHE A 164 0.89 17.07 -2.74
CA PHE A 164 2.26 17.48 -3.08
C PHE A 164 3.03 18.05 -1.88
N PRO A 165 2.50 19.01 -1.09
CA PRO A 165 3.17 19.48 0.12
C PRO A 165 3.47 18.38 1.12
N VAL A 166 2.58 17.39 1.25
CA VAL A 166 2.76 16.27 2.17
C VAL A 166 3.83 15.30 1.69
N MET A 167 3.78 14.88 0.42
CA MET A 167 4.67 13.85 -0.10
C MET A 167 6.06 14.38 -0.41
N MET A 168 6.17 15.61 -0.93
CA MET A 168 7.46 16.21 -1.27
C MET A 168 8.17 16.83 -0.07
N PHE A 169 7.45 17.37 0.91
CA PHE A 169 8.06 18.09 2.03
C PHE A 169 7.71 17.50 3.39
N GLY A 170 6.44 17.22 3.66
CA GLY A 170 5.96 16.73 4.94
C GLY A 170 6.59 15.40 5.35
N LEU A 171 6.50 14.39 4.48
CA LEU A 171 7.04 13.05 4.77
C LEU A 171 8.58 13.01 4.82
N PRO A 172 9.35 13.68 3.93
CA PRO A 172 10.78 13.84 4.13
C PRO A 172 11.15 14.52 5.44
N ALA A 173 10.39 15.55 5.86
CA ALA A 173 10.59 16.20 7.15
C ALA A 173 10.24 15.29 8.33
N ALA A 174 9.21 14.45 8.21
CA ALA A 174 8.89 13.40 9.19
C ALA A 174 10.03 12.37 9.30
N ALA A 175 10.62 11.95 8.18
CA ALA A 175 11.80 11.07 8.16
C ALA A 175 12.99 11.73 8.89
N LEU A 176 13.23 13.02 8.65
CA LEU A 176 14.26 13.77 9.35
C LEU A 176 13.98 13.87 10.87
N ALA A 177 12.73 14.06 11.28
CA ALA A 177 12.35 14.06 12.69
C ALA A 177 12.59 12.70 13.35
N MET A 178 12.24 11.59 12.66
CA MET A 178 12.53 10.23 13.11
C MET A 178 14.04 9.98 13.23
N TYR A 179 14.83 10.42 12.25
CA TYR A 179 16.29 10.33 12.30
C TYR A 179 16.88 11.09 13.50
N HIS A 180 16.47 12.33 13.73
CA HIS A 180 16.98 13.13 14.84
C HIS A 180 16.57 12.59 16.21
N THR A 181 15.50 11.83 16.29
CA THR A 181 15.03 11.22 17.54
C THR A 181 15.50 9.78 17.72
N ALA A 182 16.18 9.19 16.73
CA ALA A 182 16.73 7.84 16.81
C ALA A 182 17.82 7.73 17.89
N LYS A 183 17.96 6.55 18.52
CA LYS A 183 19.04 6.24 19.47
C LYS A 183 20.38 6.30 18.73
N ASP A 184 21.41 6.82 19.38
CA ASP A 184 22.73 7.02 18.76
C ASP A 184 23.32 5.70 18.21
N THR A 185 23.08 4.58 18.88
CA THR A 185 23.53 3.25 18.46
C THR A 185 22.90 2.79 17.14
N LYS A 186 21.66 3.22 16.83
CA LYS A 186 20.89 2.82 15.65
C LYS A 186 20.79 3.91 14.57
N LYS A 187 21.31 5.08 14.86
CA LYS A 187 21.17 6.28 14.03
C LYS A 187 21.73 6.11 12.63
N LYS A 188 22.88 5.43 12.50
CA LYS A 188 23.52 5.19 11.20
C LYS A 188 22.67 4.27 10.29
N ALA A 189 22.11 3.20 10.87
CA ALA A 189 21.23 2.29 10.14
C ALA A 189 19.90 2.97 9.77
N ALA A 190 19.30 3.70 10.70
CA ALA A 190 18.08 4.47 10.46
C ALA A 190 18.27 5.55 9.39
N ALA A 191 19.44 6.20 9.34
CA ALA A 191 19.75 7.24 8.35
C ALA A 191 19.66 6.71 6.92
N GLY A 192 20.27 5.57 6.63
CA GLY A 192 20.25 4.98 5.28
C GLY A 192 18.85 4.63 4.83
N LEU A 193 18.06 3.98 5.69
CA LEU A 193 16.67 3.64 5.41
C LEU A 193 15.84 4.91 5.20
N LEU A 194 15.83 5.84 6.16
CA LEU A 194 14.99 7.03 6.13
C LEU A 194 15.34 7.98 4.98
N MET A 195 16.62 8.10 4.63
CA MET A 195 17.06 8.90 3.49
C MET A 195 16.54 8.32 2.17
N SER A 196 16.69 7.02 1.95
CA SER A 196 16.26 6.38 0.69
C SER A 196 14.75 6.51 0.47
N VAL A 197 13.95 6.31 1.52
CA VAL A 197 12.49 6.43 1.41
C VAL A 197 12.02 7.88 1.34
N ALA A 198 12.74 8.83 1.96
CA ALA A 198 12.47 10.26 1.81
C ALA A 198 12.72 10.75 0.38
N VAL A 199 13.82 10.31 -0.24
CA VAL A 199 14.14 10.59 -1.65
C VAL A 199 13.06 10.02 -2.57
N ALA A 200 12.63 8.77 -2.36
CA ALA A 200 11.54 8.16 -3.14
C ALA A 200 10.22 8.94 -2.99
N SER A 201 9.89 9.38 -1.78
CA SER A 201 8.72 10.22 -1.52
C SER A 201 8.79 11.55 -2.24
N PHE A 202 9.93 12.24 -2.19
CA PHE A 202 10.12 13.54 -2.81
C PHE A 202 10.04 13.48 -4.34
N PHE A 203 10.81 12.58 -4.97
CA PHE A 203 10.90 12.54 -6.44
C PHE A 203 9.68 11.89 -7.09
N ASN A 204 9.26 10.74 -6.59
CA ASN A 204 8.24 9.92 -7.25
C ASN A 204 6.89 9.91 -6.50
N GLY A 205 6.82 10.50 -5.30
CA GLY A 205 5.62 10.41 -4.47
C GLY A 205 5.34 9.00 -3.91
N VAL A 206 6.32 8.07 -3.97
CA VAL A 206 6.19 6.72 -3.40
C VAL A 206 6.42 6.79 -1.90
N THR A 207 5.36 6.71 -1.14
CA THR A 207 5.36 6.99 0.30
C THR A 207 5.17 5.75 1.17
N GLU A 208 4.79 4.62 0.57
CA GLU A 208 4.48 3.37 1.26
C GLU A 208 5.66 2.85 2.11
N PRO A 209 6.91 2.80 1.61
CA PRO A 209 8.02 2.31 2.41
C PRO A 209 8.26 3.16 3.68
N LEU A 210 8.09 4.48 3.57
CA LEU A 210 8.21 5.38 4.70
C LEU A 210 7.04 5.23 5.67
N LYS A 211 5.81 5.24 5.17
CA LYS A 211 4.61 5.09 6.01
C LYS A 211 4.60 3.77 6.75
N PHE A 212 4.89 2.67 6.07
CA PHE A 212 4.90 1.33 6.68
C PHE A 212 6.02 1.15 7.70
N SER A 213 7.10 1.94 7.62
CA SER A 213 8.18 1.88 8.60
C SER A 213 7.75 2.32 9.99
N PHE A 214 6.72 3.17 10.13
CA PHE A 214 6.22 3.64 11.44
C PHE A 214 4.74 3.35 11.69
N MET A 215 3.93 3.10 10.67
CA MET A 215 2.48 2.91 10.77
C MET A 215 2.10 1.79 11.76
N PHE A 216 2.81 0.67 11.73
CA PHE A 216 2.53 -0.46 12.61
C PHE A 216 3.25 -0.36 13.96
N LEU A 217 4.37 0.36 14.02
CA LEU A 217 5.15 0.55 15.25
C LEU A 217 4.57 1.67 16.13
N ALA A 218 4.02 2.70 15.51
CA ALA A 218 3.48 3.88 16.15
C ALA A 218 2.15 4.32 15.50
N PRO A 219 1.05 3.56 15.67
CA PRO A 219 -0.23 3.85 15.01
C PRO A 219 -0.79 5.25 15.32
N ALA A 220 -0.56 5.75 16.54
CA ALA A 220 -0.98 7.10 16.93
C ALA A 220 -0.24 8.18 16.12
N LEU A 221 1.07 7.99 15.84
CA LEU A 221 1.84 8.88 14.98
C LEU A 221 1.31 8.84 13.54
N TYR A 222 0.86 7.68 13.08
CA TYR A 222 0.20 7.55 11.78
C TYR A 222 -1.14 8.29 11.74
N GLY A 223 -1.91 8.26 12.83
CA GLY A 223 -3.12 9.10 12.99
C GLY A 223 -2.80 10.60 12.87
N VAL A 224 -1.71 11.06 13.48
CA VAL A 224 -1.22 12.44 13.34
C VAL A 224 -0.90 12.76 11.86
N HIS A 225 -0.23 11.84 11.15
CA HIS A 225 0.02 11.99 9.71
C HIS A 225 -1.28 12.12 8.91
N ALA A 226 -2.31 11.33 9.22
CA ALA A 226 -3.61 11.43 8.56
C ALA A 226 -4.27 12.80 8.77
N VAL A 227 -4.25 13.33 10.01
CA VAL A 227 -4.76 14.66 10.35
C VAL A 227 -4.00 15.76 9.60
N LEU A 228 -2.67 15.73 9.64
CA LEU A 228 -1.84 16.71 8.92
C LEU A 228 -2.06 16.66 7.41
N THR A 229 -2.28 15.47 6.85
CA THR A 229 -2.65 15.35 5.42
C THR A 229 -3.99 15.99 5.14
N GLY A 230 -5.01 15.74 5.97
CA GLY A 230 -6.32 16.38 5.84
C GLY A 230 -6.22 17.91 5.88
N ILE A 231 -5.46 18.46 6.81
CA ILE A 231 -5.24 19.91 6.92
C ILE A 231 -4.54 20.46 5.66
N SER A 232 -3.48 19.79 5.18
CA SER A 232 -2.81 20.18 3.94
C SER A 232 -3.75 20.22 2.75
N MET A 233 -4.57 19.16 2.60
CA MET A 233 -5.57 19.07 1.53
C MET A 233 -6.60 20.22 1.62
N ALA A 234 -7.14 20.49 2.80
CA ALA A 234 -8.11 21.57 3.00
C ALA A 234 -7.50 22.96 2.69
N VAL A 235 -6.29 23.22 3.18
CA VAL A 235 -5.60 24.51 2.97
C VAL A 235 -5.30 24.72 1.50
N VAL A 236 -4.72 23.73 0.81
CA VAL A 236 -4.40 23.87 -0.63
C VAL A 236 -5.67 24.00 -1.46
N ALA A 237 -6.73 23.26 -1.12
CA ALA A 237 -8.01 23.36 -1.81
C ALA A 237 -8.67 24.75 -1.66
N ALA A 238 -8.48 25.42 -0.51
CA ALA A 238 -8.98 26.77 -0.26
C ALA A 238 -8.19 27.86 -0.99
N LEU A 239 -6.96 27.57 -1.39
CA LEU A 239 -6.10 28.48 -2.12
C LEU A 239 -6.29 28.32 -3.64
N PRO A 240 -5.99 29.34 -4.45
CA PRO A 240 -6.03 29.26 -5.91
C PRO A 240 -4.81 28.47 -6.45
N VAL A 241 -4.65 27.24 -5.99
CA VAL A 241 -3.52 26.37 -6.32
C VAL A 241 -4.05 25.00 -6.78
N ARG A 242 -3.75 24.64 -8.03
CA ARG A 242 -4.14 23.34 -8.60
C ARG A 242 -2.94 22.72 -9.30
N ALA A 243 -2.65 21.50 -8.93
CA ALA A 243 -1.66 20.62 -9.55
C ALA A 243 -2.20 19.20 -9.50
N GLY A 244 -1.83 18.39 -10.45
CA GLY A 244 -2.31 17.01 -10.54
C GLY A 244 -1.18 16.03 -10.86
N PHE A 245 -1.47 14.78 -10.64
CA PHE A 245 -0.57 13.67 -10.93
C PHE A 245 -1.30 12.59 -11.74
N ASN A 246 -0.54 11.83 -12.50
CA ASN A 246 -1.02 10.59 -13.11
C ASN A 246 -0.56 9.37 -12.29
N PHE A 247 0.63 9.47 -11.70
CA PHE A 247 1.20 8.40 -10.87
C PHE A 247 1.10 8.73 -9.38
N SER A 248 1.77 9.78 -8.90
CA SER A 248 1.74 10.19 -7.50
C SER A 248 2.27 11.63 -7.31
N ALA A 249 2.00 12.25 -6.15
CA ALA A 249 2.32 13.64 -5.85
C ALA A 249 3.81 13.85 -5.52
N GLY A 250 4.69 13.53 -6.44
CA GLY A 250 6.14 13.77 -6.39
C GLY A 250 6.59 14.87 -7.34
N LEU A 251 7.89 15.17 -7.29
CA LEU A 251 8.53 16.20 -8.10
C LEU A 251 8.28 16.01 -9.60
N VAL A 252 8.31 14.75 -10.07
CA VAL A 252 8.13 14.44 -11.51
C VAL A 252 6.74 14.88 -11.97
N ASP A 253 5.68 14.41 -11.30
CA ASP A 253 4.31 14.77 -11.66
C ASP A 253 4.04 16.26 -11.41
N TRP A 254 4.65 16.86 -10.38
CA TRP A 254 4.53 18.31 -10.15
C TRP A 254 5.08 19.12 -11.33
N ILE A 255 6.26 18.77 -11.85
CA ILE A 255 6.84 19.44 -13.05
C ILE A 255 5.94 19.22 -14.26
N LEU A 256 5.45 18.01 -14.49
CA LEU A 256 4.57 17.70 -15.61
C LEU A 256 3.24 18.47 -15.52
N SER A 257 2.73 18.68 -14.31
CA SER A 257 1.44 19.34 -14.08
C SER A 257 1.40 20.82 -14.54
N PHE A 258 2.56 21.48 -14.73
CA PHE A 258 2.59 22.88 -15.21
C PHE A 258 1.96 23.07 -16.59
N LYS A 259 1.93 22.03 -17.40
CA LYS A 259 1.35 22.04 -18.75
C LYS A 259 -0.11 21.54 -18.80
N ALA A 260 -0.65 21.12 -17.68
CA ALA A 260 -2.01 20.60 -17.62
C ALA A 260 -3.02 21.75 -17.81
N PRO A 261 -4.14 21.55 -18.53
CA PRO A 261 -5.10 22.60 -18.87
C PRO A 261 -5.76 23.23 -17.65
N PHE A 262 -5.85 22.52 -16.53
CA PHE A 262 -6.47 22.99 -15.30
C PHE A 262 -5.46 23.34 -14.19
N ALA A 263 -4.16 23.38 -14.51
CA ALA A 263 -3.13 23.80 -13.57
C ALA A 263 -3.30 25.28 -13.19
N GLN A 264 -3.18 25.56 -11.90
CA GLN A 264 -3.30 26.94 -11.38
C GLN A 264 -2.22 27.16 -10.32
N ASN A 265 -1.34 28.12 -10.57
CA ASN A 265 -0.27 28.54 -9.65
C ASN A 265 0.50 27.39 -8.97
N PRO A 266 0.97 26.35 -9.69
CA PRO A 266 1.60 25.19 -9.04
C PRO A 266 2.91 25.55 -8.31
N LEU A 267 3.57 26.68 -8.62
CA LEU A 267 4.75 27.18 -7.91
C LEU A 267 4.47 27.50 -6.43
N LEU A 268 3.25 27.89 -6.08
CA LEU A 268 2.88 28.16 -4.70
C LEU A 268 2.92 26.91 -3.81
N LEU A 269 2.95 25.71 -4.39
CA LEU A 269 3.14 24.49 -3.63
C LEU A 269 4.52 24.40 -2.96
N ILE A 270 5.53 25.14 -3.45
CA ILE A 270 6.86 25.17 -2.81
C ILE A 270 6.81 25.85 -1.45
N PRO A 271 6.42 27.15 -1.33
CA PRO A 271 6.35 27.77 0.00
C PRO A 271 5.34 27.09 0.93
N ILE A 272 4.20 26.63 0.41
CA ILE A 272 3.25 25.83 1.21
C ILE A 272 3.91 24.53 1.70
N GLY A 273 4.64 23.84 0.83
CA GLY A 273 5.35 22.62 1.15
C GLY A 273 6.41 22.81 2.23
N LEU A 274 7.16 23.92 2.17
CA LEU A 274 8.15 24.24 3.20
C LEU A 274 7.48 24.46 4.58
N VAL A 275 6.34 25.15 4.62
CA VAL A 275 5.56 25.32 5.85
C VAL A 275 5.03 23.98 6.35
N VAL A 276 4.44 23.16 5.47
CA VAL A 276 3.96 21.83 5.81
C VAL A 276 5.11 20.96 6.31
N GLY A 277 6.28 21.00 5.69
CA GLY A 277 7.48 20.29 6.13
C GLY A 277 7.93 20.72 7.53
N ALA A 278 7.96 22.02 7.80
CA ALA A 278 8.30 22.52 9.13
C ALA A 278 7.30 22.05 10.21
N VAL A 279 6.00 22.11 9.91
CA VAL A 279 4.95 21.58 10.80
C VAL A 279 5.11 20.10 11.03
N TYR A 280 5.33 19.30 9.98
CA TYR A 280 5.58 17.86 10.12
C TYR A 280 6.78 17.56 10.98
N TYR A 281 7.90 18.25 10.77
CA TYR A 281 9.11 18.06 11.57
C TYR A 281 8.86 18.33 13.06
N VAL A 282 8.27 19.50 13.38
CA VAL A 282 8.02 19.90 14.77
C VAL A 282 7.03 18.95 15.45
N VAL A 283 5.89 18.67 14.79
CA VAL A 283 4.83 17.83 15.35
C VAL A 283 5.35 16.39 15.54
N PHE A 284 5.99 15.81 14.53
CA PHE A 284 6.54 14.45 14.64
C PHE A 284 7.58 14.35 15.74
N ARG A 285 8.55 15.28 15.77
CA ARG A 285 9.57 15.30 16.81
C ARG A 285 8.95 15.42 18.21
N PHE A 286 7.98 16.32 18.39
CA PHE A 286 7.29 16.51 19.66
C PHE A 286 6.54 15.24 20.08
N VAL A 287 5.74 14.66 19.21
CA VAL A 287 4.95 13.46 19.50
C VAL A 287 5.84 12.26 19.79
N ILE A 288 6.88 12.04 18.98
CA ILE A 288 7.83 10.93 19.17
C ILE A 288 8.50 11.03 20.54
N VAL A 289 9.00 12.21 20.92
CA VAL A 289 9.71 12.39 22.17
C VAL A 289 8.76 12.35 23.37
N LYS A 290 7.64 13.11 23.31
CA LYS A 290 6.71 13.23 24.44
C LYS A 290 6.04 11.90 24.79
N PHE A 291 5.66 11.12 23.80
CA PHE A 291 4.95 9.84 24.00
C PHE A 291 5.87 8.62 23.86
N ASN A 292 7.18 8.84 23.77
CA ASN A 292 8.20 7.79 23.59
C ASN A 292 7.82 6.79 22.48
N MET A 293 7.38 7.31 21.34
CA MET A 293 6.90 6.49 20.22
C MET A 293 8.06 5.68 19.62
N LYS A 294 7.76 4.44 19.29
CA LYS A 294 8.70 3.53 18.62
C LYS A 294 8.67 3.79 17.12
N THR A 295 9.72 4.41 16.63
CA THR A 295 9.94 4.70 15.21
C THR A 295 11.24 4.05 14.76
N PRO A 296 11.57 3.99 13.47
CA PRO A 296 12.84 3.48 13.01
C PRO A 296 14.02 4.08 13.77
N GLY A 297 14.85 3.22 14.38
CA GLY A 297 15.96 3.60 15.26
C GLY A 297 15.59 3.88 16.72
N ARG A 298 14.32 3.70 17.13
CA ARG A 298 13.83 3.80 18.51
C ARG A 298 13.19 2.52 19.05
N GLU A 299 13.33 1.41 18.32
CA GLU A 299 12.84 0.10 18.75
C GLU A 299 13.53 -0.33 20.06
N ASP A 300 12.86 -1.20 20.84
CA ASP A 300 13.44 -1.76 22.05
C ASP A 300 14.66 -2.63 21.73
N ASP A 301 15.67 -2.56 22.62
CA ASP A 301 16.96 -3.27 22.47
C ASP A 301 16.87 -4.78 22.80
N ASN A 302 15.68 -5.37 22.81
CA ASN A 302 15.48 -6.79 23.05
C ASN A 302 15.97 -7.74 21.94
N ILE A 303 16.61 -7.18 20.92
CA ILE A 303 17.45 -7.91 19.98
C ILE A 303 18.84 -7.32 20.20
N ASP A 304 19.78 -8.09 20.73
CA ASP A 304 21.20 -7.78 20.64
C ASP A 304 21.55 -7.54 19.17
N GLU A 305 21.40 -6.29 18.74
CA GLU A 305 21.99 -5.82 17.50
C GLU A 305 23.50 -5.68 17.74
N THR A 306 24.14 -6.82 17.92
CA THR A 306 25.56 -6.94 17.67
C THR A 306 25.73 -6.37 16.26
N LYS A 307 26.50 -5.28 16.14
CA LYS A 307 26.86 -4.60 14.91
C LYS A 307 27.07 -5.61 13.77
N VAL A 308 26.05 -5.76 12.98
CA VAL A 308 26.23 -6.45 11.73
C VAL A 308 26.55 -5.39 10.72
N GLU A 309 27.80 -5.02 10.70
CA GLU A 309 28.41 -4.72 9.42
C GLU A 309 28.25 -6.00 8.59
N LEU A 310 27.35 -5.95 7.59
CA LEU A 310 27.48 -6.73 6.38
C LEU A 310 28.78 -6.24 5.69
N ALA A 311 29.88 -6.35 6.46
CA ALA A 311 31.15 -5.69 6.18
C ALA A 311 31.90 -6.32 5.02
N ASN A 312 31.43 -7.46 4.50
CA ASN A 312 32.06 -8.06 3.34
C ASN A 312 30.95 -8.72 2.54
N ASN A 313 30.30 -8.17 1.61
CA ASN A 313 29.43 -8.75 0.56
C ASN A 313 29.43 -10.31 0.44
N ASP A 314 29.68 -11.04 1.53
CA ASP A 314 29.66 -12.49 1.63
C ASP A 314 28.22 -12.99 1.83
N PHE A 315 27.43 -12.84 0.77
CA PHE A 315 26.06 -13.30 0.78
C PHE A 315 25.95 -14.83 0.88
N THR A 316 26.97 -15.55 0.42
CA THR A 316 27.04 -17.02 0.50
C THR A 316 27.26 -17.47 1.95
N GLY A 317 28.16 -16.82 2.69
CA GLY A 317 28.38 -17.10 4.11
C GLY A 317 27.12 -16.83 4.96
N ILE A 318 26.44 -15.72 4.72
CA ILE A 318 25.18 -15.36 5.37
C ILE A 318 24.12 -16.43 5.07
N ALA A 319 23.94 -16.79 3.79
CA ALA A 319 22.96 -17.79 3.37
C ALA A 319 23.23 -19.15 4.03
N LYS A 320 24.50 -19.55 4.14
CA LYS A 320 24.90 -20.82 4.78
C LYS A 320 24.57 -20.84 6.27
N ILE A 321 24.92 -19.79 7.00
CA ILE A 321 24.63 -19.71 8.45
C ILE A 321 23.12 -19.69 8.70
N VAL A 322 22.35 -18.93 7.89
CA VAL A 322 20.88 -18.91 7.98
C VAL A 322 20.31 -20.29 7.67
N LEU A 323 20.80 -20.99 6.64
CA LEU A 323 20.34 -22.32 6.27
C LEU A 323 20.61 -23.34 7.37
N GLU A 324 21.77 -23.31 7.98
CA GLU A 324 22.10 -24.16 9.13
C GLU A 324 21.20 -23.83 10.34
N GLY A 325 20.94 -22.54 10.59
CA GLY A 325 20.09 -22.08 11.70
C GLY A 325 18.59 -22.37 11.52
N VAL A 326 18.12 -22.63 10.29
CA VAL A 326 16.74 -23.08 10.05
C VAL A 326 16.60 -24.61 10.00
N GLY A 327 17.64 -25.37 10.36
CA GLY A 327 17.63 -26.82 10.40
C GLY A 327 18.05 -27.49 9.08
N GLY A 328 18.74 -26.78 8.21
CA GLY A 328 19.31 -27.30 6.96
C GLY A 328 18.29 -27.39 5.79
N PRO A 329 18.79 -27.82 4.61
CA PRO A 329 17.95 -27.81 3.39
C PRO A 329 16.76 -28.78 3.46
N ALA A 330 16.86 -29.87 4.23
CA ALA A 330 15.77 -30.83 4.40
C ALA A 330 14.53 -30.25 5.12
N ASN A 331 14.73 -29.22 5.94
CA ASN A 331 13.66 -28.54 6.68
C ASN A 331 12.97 -27.44 5.86
N VAL A 332 13.59 -26.93 4.82
CA VAL A 332 13.05 -25.85 4.00
C VAL A 332 12.17 -26.40 2.89
N THR A 333 10.92 -25.93 2.80
CA THR A 333 9.94 -26.37 1.78
C THR A 333 9.70 -25.31 0.70
N SER A 334 9.84 -24.03 1.03
CA SER A 334 9.67 -22.92 0.09
C SER A 334 10.60 -21.77 0.46
N ILE A 335 11.12 -21.08 -0.55
CA ILE A 335 12.02 -19.95 -0.40
C ILE A 335 11.48 -18.80 -1.23
N ASP A 336 11.13 -17.72 -0.57
CA ASP A 336 10.69 -16.46 -1.17
C ASP A 336 11.35 -15.28 -0.43
N ASN A 337 11.25 -14.08 -0.97
CA ASN A 337 11.72 -12.88 -0.30
C ASN A 337 10.83 -11.67 -0.64
N CYS A 338 10.76 -10.72 0.27
CA CYS A 338 10.28 -9.37 -0.02
C CYS A 338 11.48 -8.40 -0.05
N ILE A 339 11.22 -7.11 -0.06
CA ILE A 339 12.27 -6.07 -0.20
C ILE A 339 13.33 -6.15 0.92
N THR A 340 12.99 -6.66 2.11
CA THR A 340 13.89 -6.67 3.27
C THR A 340 13.98 -8.01 4.00
N ARG A 341 13.15 -9.00 3.66
CA ARG A 341 13.04 -10.25 4.43
C ARG A 341 13.13 -11.46 3.53
N LEU A 342 13.96 -12.42 3.93
CA LEU A 342 13.92 -13.77 3.41
C LEU A 342 12.74 -14.50 4.07
N ARG A 343 11.85 -15.07 3.28
CA ARG A 343 10.65 -15.80 3.73
C ARG A 343 10.81 -17.25 3.43
N LEU A 344 10.78 -18.07 4.48
CA LEU A 344 10.97 -19.50 4.38
C LEU A 344 9.72 -20.21 4.87
N GLU A 345 9.26 -21.22 4.13
CA GLU A 345 8.37 -22.24 4.66
C GLU A 345 9.21 -23.42 5.12
N ILE A 346 8.89 -23.97 6.28
CA ILE A 346 9.65 -25.02 6.95
C ILE A 346 8.74 -26.18 7.37
N LYS A 347 9.31 -27.37 7.52
CA LYS A 347 8.59 -28.55 7.99
C LYS A 347 8.46 -28.59 9.51
N ASP A 348 9.57 -28.34 10.21
CA ASP A 348 9.66 -28.43 11.67
C ASP A 348 10.27 -27.15 12.25
N TYR A 349 9.48 -26.44 13.04
CA TYR A 349 9.88 -25.18 13.69
C TYR A 349 10.77 -25.40 14.92
N THR A 350 10.85 -26.63 15.47
CA THR A 350 11.68 -26.94 16.63
C THR A 350 13.17 -26.97 16.29
N LEU A 351 13.50 -27.12 15.00
CA LEU A 351 14.88 -27.15 14.50
C LEU A 351 15.47 -25.75 14.31
N ILE A 352 14.71 -24.69 14.62
CA ILE A 352 15.16 -23.31 14.39
C ILE A 352 16.03 -22.84 15.55
N ASP A 353 17.28 -22.56 15.25
CA ASP A 353 18.23 -21.90 16.13
C ASP A 353 18.33 -20.40 15.79
N GLU A 354 17.57 -19.56 16.52
CA GLU A 354 17.58 -18.12 16.31
C GLU A 354 18.93 -17.48 16.64
N HIS A 355 19.69 -18.02 17.61
CA HIS A 355 21.01 -17.50 17.95
C HIS A 355 21.97 -17.68 16.78
N LYS A 356 21.93 -18.86 16.17
CA LYS A 356 22.72 -19.16 14.97
C LYS A 356 22.32 -18.28 13.78
N ILE A 357 21.03 -18.10 13.53
CA ILE A 357 20.56 -17.21 12.45
C ILE A 357 21.03 -15.78 12.71
N LYS A 358 20.93 -15.30 13.95
CA LYS A 358 21.38 -13.93 14.32
C LYS A 358 22.88 -13.76 14.18
N SER A 359 23.69 -14.81 14.38
CA SER A 359 25.15 -14.76 14.18
C SER A 359 25.56 -14.51 12.73
N ALA A 360 24.67 -14.79 11.76
CA ALA A 360 24.86 -14.44 10.36
C ALA A 360 24.80 -12.93 10.11
N GLY A 361 24.45 -12.20 11.13
CA GLY A 361 24.41 -10.81 10.97
C GLY A 361 23.11 -10.22 10.47
N VAL A 362 22.04 -10.93 10.58
CA VAL A 362 20.72 -10.50 10.20
C VAL A 362 20.06 -9.66 11.29
N ALA A 363 19.20 -8.70 10.90
CA ALA A 363 18.56 -7.77 11.82
C ALA A 363 17.53 -8.44 12.76
N GLY A 364 17.02 -9.63 12.42
CA GLY A 364 16.09 -10.36 13.28
C GLY A 364 15.43 -11.55 12.60
N VAL A 365 14.73 -12.34 13.43
CA VAL A 365 13.96 -13.52 12.99
C VAL A 365 12.53 -13.36 13.49
N ILE A 366 11.55 -13.55 12.62
CA ILE A 366 10.12 -13.53 12.94
C ILE A 366 9.54 -14.89 12.59
N ARG A 367 8.70 -15.43 13.46
CA ARG A 367 7.97 -16.70 13.25
C ARG A 367 6.46 -16.42 13.13
N PRO A 368 5.93 -16.16 11.94
CA PRO A 368 4.51 -15.84 11.76
C PRO A 368 3.60 -17.05 12.05
N SER A 369 4.11 -18.28 11.88
CA SER A 369 3.40 -19.53 12.14
C SER A 369 4.38 -20.65 12.47
N LYS A 370 3.86 -21.84 12.79
CA LYS A 370 4.68 -23.06 13.00
C LYS A 370 5.35 -23.57 11.72
N THR A 371 4.96 -23.07 10.56
CA THR A 371 5.49 -23.51 9.26
C THR A 371 6.17 -22.40 8.49
N ALA A 372 6.30 -21.20 9.07
CA ALA A 372 6.89 -20.06 8.39
C ALA A 372 7.90 -19.30 9.26
N VAL A 373 9.03 -18.94 8.67
CA VAL A 373 10.08 -18.13 9.27
C VAL A 373 10.43 -16.98 8.34
N GLN A 374 10.60 -15.80 8.90
CA GLN A 374 11.07 -14.61 8.16
C GLN A 374 12.37 -14.13 8.81
N VAL A 375 13.42 -14.06 8.00
CA VAL A 375 14.72 -13.54 8.42
C VAL A 375 14.88 -12.12 7.85
N ILE A 376 15.07 -11.14 8.73
CA ILE A 376 15.18 -9.73 8.35
C ILE A 376 16.64 -9.45 7.97
N ILE A 377 16.89 -9.29 6.66
CA ILE A 377 18.23 -9.09 6.09
C ILE A 377 18.48 -7.63 5.69
N GLY A 378 17.41 -6.91 5.32
CA GLY A 378 17.48 -5.56 4.77
C GLY A 378 17.51 -5.54 3.25
N THR A 379 17.90 -4.41 2.65
CA THR A 379 17.80 -4.14 1.21
C THR A 379 18.63 -5.09 0.32
N LYS A 380 19.59 -5.82 0.88
CA LYS A 380 20.42 -6.81 0.18
C LYS A 380 19.84 -8.23 0.19
N VAL A 381 18.60 -8.40 0.65
CA VAL A 381 17.93 -9.70 0.80
C VAL A 381 17.88 -10.52 -0.48
N GLN A 382 17.75 -9.88 -1.64
CA GLN A 382 17.72 -10.58 -2.93
C GLN A 382 18.99 -11.40 -3.17
N PHE A 383 20.16 -10.81 -2.91
CA PHE A 383 21.43 -11.50 -3.09
C PHE A 383 21.58 -12.71 -2.16
N VAL A 384 21.15 -12.55 -0.90
CA VAL A 384 21.17 -13.66 0.07
C VAL A 384 20.16 -14.74 -0.31
N ALA A 385 18.97 -14.38 -0.80
CA ALA A 385 17.96 -15.32 -1.24
C ALA A 385 18.42 -16.15 -2.46
N ASP A 386 19.14 -15.54 -3.38
CA ASP A 386 19.68 -16.22 -4.56
C ASP A 386 20.75 -17.25 -4.17
N GLU A 387 21.66 -16.88 -3.24
CA GLU A 387 22.64 -17.81 -2.68
C GLU A 387 21.98 -18.93 -1.85
N PHE A 388 20.98 -18.58 -1.04
CA PHE A 388 20.22 -19.53 -0.24
C PHE A 388 19.51 -20.58 -1.13
N LYS A 389 18.91 -20.16 -2.25
CA LYS A 389 18.32 -21.06 -3.24
C LYS A 389 19.33 -22.03 -3.87
N LYS A 390 20.57 -21.56 -4.08
CA LYS A 390 21.67 -22.42 -4.61
C LYS A 390 22.07 -23.50 -3.60
N LEU A 391 22.10 -23.15 -2.31
CA LEU A 391 22.47 -24.07 -1.23
C LEU A 391 21.37 -25.11 -0.90
N CYS A 392 20.13 -24.86 -1.31
CA CYS A 392 18.99 -25.78 -1.12
C CYS A 392 18.76 -26.72 -2.32
N LYS A 393 19.47 -26.54 -3.44
CA LYS A 393 19.43 -27.44 -4.60
C LYS A 393 20.40 -28.59 -4.41
#